data_278a5a6439cd3a73a74ca6068f4f4d1f
#
_entry.id   278a5a6439cd3a73a74ca6068f4f4d1f
#
_cell.length_a   1.000
_cell.length_b   1.000
_cell.length_c   1.000
_cell.angle_alpha   90.00
_cell.angle_beta   90.00
_cell.angle_gamma   90.00
#
_symmetry.space_group_name_H-M   'P 1'
#
loop_
_entity.id
_entity.type
_entity.pdbx_description
1 polymer ?
#
loop_
_entity_poly.entity_id
_entity_poly.type
_entity_poly.pdbx_seq_one_letter_code
_entity_poly.pdbx_strand_id
1 'polypeptide(L)'
;MKIAYFTGGSAGAGHAVRGLAIWRALERAGYRGKMRMFVPVEPFAGLRPALAPISPTVCPIDPDEVLDPLKGPASTLGAELTDYAPDLLIVDLFWAPLLHIRPLLDCEAWLLVRSCPPIWLIGGPNAKFDSSQYTRVIGIEPMGHPQIREQIEPIVICNPDEARSRADLCEKWNVDQSTRIVAISHAGLRDEIDMLVDEYQAKEEHDDGNTIVIQSDLRDEQAVFPFAVWLPAVDLVYCAAGYNSYWESQWMGYAEKTQLRVIDRRIDDPQRRIDAGRDYVMRENGADVLARSIVN
;
A
#
# COMPACT_ATOMS: atom_id res chain seq x y z
N MET A 1 11.75 10.46 -18.51
CA MET A 1 10.50 9.68 -18.41
C MET A 1 9.65 10.25 -17.29
N LYS A 2 8.33 10.34 -17.49
CA LYS A 2 7.33 10.74 -16.49
C LYS A 2 6.50 9.51 -16.13
N ILE A 3 6.32 9.25 -14.84
CA ILE A 3 5.51 8.14 -14.34
C ILE A 3 4.27 8.73 -13.68
N ALA A 4 3.09 8.26 -14.08
CA ALA A 4 1.86 8.44 -13.33
C ALA A 4 1.59 7.17 -12.50
N TYR A 5 1.37 7.33 -11.20
CA TYR A 5 0.87 6.27 -10.34
C TYR A 5 -0.56 6.60 -9.93
N PHE A 6 -1.48 5.74 -10.30
CA PHE A 6 -2.90 5.93 -10.00
C PHE A 6 -3.41 4.87 -9.02
N THR A 7 -4.16 5.32 -8.04
CA THR A 7 -4.95 4.46 -7.16
C THR A 7 -6.34 5.03 -6.93
N GLY A 8 -7.37 4.18 -7.07
CA GLY A 8 -8.76 4.55 -6.80
C GLY A 8 -9.22 4.23 -5.37
N GLY A 9 -8.33 3.73 -4.51
CA GLY A 9 -8.68 3.35 -3.13
C GLY A 9 -8.81 4.58 -2.22
N SER A 10 -9.98 4.74 -1.58
CA SER A 10 -10.28 5.83 -0.64
C SER A 10 -10.20 5.40 0.83
N ALA A 11 -10.23 4.10 1.12
CA ALA A 11 -10.18 3.55 2.47
C ALA A 11 -8.74 3.19 2.86
N GLY A 12 -8.10 4.01 3.69
CA GLY A 12 -6.78 3.76 4.23
C GLY A 12 -5.60 4.18 3.33
N ALA A 13 -4.41 4.19 3.91
CA ALA A 13 -3.18 4.68 3.28
C ALA A 13 -2.47 3.64 2.40
N GLY A 14 -2.87 2.37 2.42
CA GLY A 14 -2.09 1.25 1.87
C GLY A 14 -1.65 1.40 0.42
N HIS A 15 -2.51 1.94 -0.44
CA HIS A 15 -2.20 2.18 -1.85
C HIS A 15 -1.19 3.32 -2.04
N ALA A 16 -1.35 4.42 -1.29
CA ALA A 16 -0.40 5.53 -1.33
C ALA A 16 0.99 5.11 -0.80
N VAL A 17 1.03 4.26 0.23
CA VAL A 17 2.27 3.69 0.76
C VAL A 17 2.98 2.82 -0.28
N ARG A 18 2.25 2.02 -1.08
CA ARG A 18 2.86 1.26 -2.18
C ARG A 18 3.44 2.15 -3.27
N GLY A 19 2.73 3.20 -3.67
CA GLY A 19 3.26 4.17 -4.62
C GLY A 19 4.54 4.83 -4.12
N LEU A 20 4.58 5.18 -2.83
CA LEU A 20 5.79 5.71 -2.19
C LEU A 20 6.92 4.66 -2.13
N ALA A 21 6.60 3.38 -1.87
CA ALA A 21 7.58 2.30 -1.88
C ALA A 21 8.25 2.16 -3.25
N ILE A 22 7.45 2.22 -4.32
CA ILE A 22 7.97 2.21 -5.70
C ILE A 22 8.86 3.44 -5.96
N TRP A 23 8.44 4.63 -5.54
CA TRP A 23 9.24 5.83 -5.68
C TRP A 23 10.60 5.70 -4.98
N ARG A 24 10.63 5.29 -3.71
CA ARG A 24 11.88 5.08 -2.95
C ARG A 24 12.80 4.06 -3.64
N ALA A 25 12.22 3.00 -4.19
CA ALA A 25 12.98 2.01 -4.96
C ALA A 25 13.55 2.60 -6.26
N LEU A 26 12.79 3.44 -6.96
CA LEU A 26 13.25 4.16 -8.14
C LEU A 26 14.42 5.10 -7.81
N GLU A 27 14.35 5.82 -6.69
CA GLU A 27 15.46 6.67 -6.23
C GLU A 27 16.73 5.84 -5.94
N ARG A 28 16.59 4.69 -5.25
CA ARG A 28 17.70 3.75 -5.01
C ARG A 28 18.29 3.21 -6.32
N ALA A 29 17.45 2.93 -7.32
CA ALA A 29 17.88 2.49 -8.65
C ALA A 29 18.49 3.60 -9.51
N GLY A 30 18.56 4.83 -9.01
CA GLY A 30 19.16 5.98 -9.72
C GLY A 30 18.24 6.66 -10.73
N TYR A 31 16.93 6.42 -10.67
CA TYR A 31 15.95 7.09 -11.51
C TYR A 31 16.03 8.62 -11.33
N ARG A 32 16.00 9.36 -12.45
CA ARG A 32 16.11 10.85 -12.47
C ARG A 32 14.88 11.52 -13.10
N GLY A 33 13.84 10.75 -13.41
CA GLY A 33 12.60 11.28 -13.96
C GLY A 33 11.66 11.84 -12.89
N LYS A 34 10.40 12.01 -13.26
CA LYS A 34 9.34 12.51 -12.36
C LYS A 34 8.30 11.42 -12.16
N MET A 35 7.78 11.31 -10.95
CA MET A 35 6.59 10.53 -10.65
C MET A 35 5.55 11.45 -10.02
N ARG A 36 4.30 11.32 -10.47
CA ARG A 36 3.14 11.97 -9.86
C ARG A 36 2.13 10.93 -9.44
N MET A 37 1.59 11.08 -8.23
CA MET A 37 0.57 10.19 -7.71
C MET A 37 -0.82 10.83 -7.88
N PHE A 38 -1.78 10.06 -8.40
CA PHE A 38 -3.18 10.45 -8.56
C PHE A 38 -4.03 9.65 -7.59
N VAL A 39 -4.74 10.35 -6.71
CA VAL A 39 -5.50 9.74 -5.59
C VAL A 39 -6.92 10.32 -5.55
N PRO A 40 -7.94 9.55 -5.11
CA PRO A 40 -9.32 10.03 -5.07
C PRO A 40 -9.61 10.99 -3.92
N VAL A 41 -8.80 10.94 -2.86
CA VAL A 41 -8.97 11.72 -1.63
C VAL A 41 -7.62 12.20 -1.12
N GLU A 42 -7.65 13.25 -0.30
CA GLU A 42 -6.44 13.75 0.36
C GLU A 42 -5.71 12.65 1.15
N PRO A 43 -4.40 12.50 0.99
CA PRO A 43 -3.60 11.60 1.81
C PRO A 43 -3.67 11.99 3.29
N PHE A 44 -3.57 11.01 4.16
CA PHE A 44 -3.52 11.22 5.61
C PHE A 44 -2.39 12.17 6.01
N ALA A 45 -2.65 12.98 7.02
CA ALA A 45 -1.76 14.05 7.46
C ALA A 45 -0.33 13.56 7.76
N GLY A 46 -0.18 12.45 8.49
CA GLY A 46 1.12 11.86 8.80
C GLY A 46 1.86 11.27 7.60
N LEU A 47 1.18 11.04 6.47
CA LEU A 47 1.80 10.54 5.25
C LEU A 47 2.25 11.66 4.28
N ARG A 48 1.62 12.84 4.36
CA ARG A 48 1.86 13.95 3.42
C ARG A 48 3.34 14.34 3.28
N PRO A 49 4.12 14.47 4.37
CA PRO A 49 5.54 14.85 4.23
C PRO A 49 6.34 13.84 3.40
N ALA A 50 6.06 12.55 3.57
CA ALA A 50 6.74 11.48 2.83
C ALA A 50 6.31 11.44 1.35
N LEU A 51 5.09 11.86 1.02
CA LEU A 51 4.57 11.90 -0.34
C LEU A 51 4.98 13.15 -1.13
N ALA A 52 5.54 14.17 -0.49
CA ALA A 52 5.92 15.42 -1.15
C ALA A 52 6.77 15.24 -2.43
N PRO A 53 7.75 14.29 -2.50
CA PRO A 53 8.54 14.07 -3.70
C PRO A 53 7.74 13.58 -4.92
N ILE A 54 6.60 12.92 -4.71
CA ILE A 54 5.76 12.37 -5.79
C ILE A 54 4.49 13.18 -6.06
N SER A 55 4.40 14.39 -5.47
CA SER A 55 3.39 15.42 -5.77
C SER A 55 1.97 14.85 -5.90
N PRO A 56 1.32 14.39 -4.81
CA PRO A 56 -0.03 13.85 -4.89
C PRO A 56 -1.00 14.85 -5.51
N THR A 57 -1.77 14.40 -6.50
CA THR A 57 -2.86 15.16 -7.13
C THR A 57 -4.18 14.50 -6.75
N VAL A 58 -5.06 15.26 -6.11
CA VAL A 58 -6.38 14.77 -5.72
C VAL A 58 -7.34 14.87 -6.89
N CYS A 59 -7.82 13.71 -7.32
CA CYS A 59 -8.81 13.57 -8.40
C CYS A 59 -10.01 12.80 -7.83
N PRO A 60 -11.03 13.46 -7.33
CA PRO A 60 -12.24 12.79 -6.85
C PRO A 60 -12.82 11.87 -7.92
N ILE A 61 -13.26 10.69 -7.50
CA ILE A 61 -13.84 9.71 -8.41
C ILE A 61 -15.35 9.64 -8.16
N ASP A 62 -16.11 10.13 -9.12
CA ASP A 62 -17.55 9.90 -9.23
C ASP A 62 -17.77 8.71 -10.19
N PRO A 63 -18.32 7.56 -9.74
CA PRO A 63 -18.57 6.41 -10.59
C PRO A 63 -19.46 6.72 -11.81
N ASP A 64 -20.46 7.60 -11.65
CA ASP A 64 -21.38 7.98 -12.72
C ASP A 64 -20.70 8.88 -13.78
N GLU A 65 -19.61 9.52 -13.42
CA GLU A 65 -18.79 10.31 -14.33
C GLU A 65 -17.74 9.44 -15.03
N VAL A 66 -16.90 8.73 -14.26
CA VAL A 66 -15.73 8.02 -14.81
C VAL A 66 -16.10 6.78 -15.64
N LEU A 67 -17.27 6.18 -15.38
CA LEU A 67 -17.78 5.04 -16.16
C LEU A 67 -18.61 5.47 -17.38
N ASP A 68 -18.88 6.75 -17.57
CA ASP A 68 -19.51 7.28 -18.78
C ASP A 68 -18.46 7.53 -19.87
N PRO A 69 -18.60 6.98 -21.07
CA PRO A 69 -17.60 7.09 -22.14
C PRO A 69 -17.34 8.52 -22.63
N LEU A 70 -18.28 9.43 -22.42
CA LEU A 70 -18.13 10.82 -22.80
C LEU A 70 -17.62 11.70 -21.64
N LYS A 71 -18.05 11.42 -20.42
CA LYS A 71 -17.69 12.21 -19.24
C LYS A 71 -16.36 11.77 -18.64
N GLY A 72 -16.06 10.46 -18.64
CA GLY A 72 -14.83 9.93 -18.05
C GLY A 72 -13.56 10.64 -18.56
N PRO A 73 -13.36 10.79 -19.89
CA PRO A 73 -12.25 11.58 -20.42
C PRO A 73 -12.22 13.06 -19.99
N ALA A 74 -13.38 13.67 -19.77
CA ALA A 74 -13.51 15.05 -19.33
C ALA A 74 -13.51 15.23 -17.81
N SER A 75 -13.50 14.13 -17.05
CA SER A 75 -13.39 14.17 -15.58
C SER A 75 -12.08 14.80 -15.13
N THR A 76 -12.04 15.24 -13.88
CA THR A 76 -10.81 15.76 -13.27
C THR A 76 -9.64 14.77 -13.44
N LEU A 77 -9.87 13.48 -13.23
CA LEU A 77 -8.85 12.45 -13.42
C LEU A 77 -8.38 12.35 -14.88
N GLY A 78 -9.31 12.38 -15.83
CA GLY A 78 -8.98 12.31 -17.27
C GLY A 78 -8.18 13.53 -17.72
N ALA A 79 -8.62 14.73 -17.33
CA ALA A 79 -7.95 15.98 -17.65
C ALA A 79 -6.52 16.04 -17.06
N GLU A 80 -6.36 15.71 -15.79
CA GLU A 80 -5.06 15.74 -15.10
C GLU A 80 -4.07 14.71 -15.65
N LEU A 81 -4.53 13.50 -15.99
CA LEU A 81 -3.68 12.48 -16.62
C LEU A 81 -3.26 12.89 -18.04
N THR A 82 -4.17 13.49 -18.79
CA THR A 82 -3.91 13.99 -20.16
C THR A 82 -2.90 15.15 -20.14
N ASP A 83 -3.07 16.11 -19.23
CA ASP A 83 -2.14 17.23 -19.06
C ASP A 83 -0.77 16.78 -18.58
N TYR A 84 -0.74 15.84 -17.66
CA TYR A 84 0.53 15.28 -17.18
C TYR A 84 1.29 14.54 -18.29
N ALA A 85 0.58 13.93 -19.24
CA ALA A 85 1.15 13.15 -20.35
C ALA A 85 2.27 12.20 -19.89
N PRO A 86 1.95 11.12 -19.15
CA PRO A 86 2.95 10.19 -18.65
C PRO A 86 3.54 9.36 -19.78
N ASP A 87 4.79 8.92 -19.63
CA ASP A 87 5.40 7.88 -20.47
C ASP A 87 5.01 6.48 -19.96
N LEU A 88 4.76 6.34 -18.65
CA LEU A 88 4.33 5.13 -17.98
C LEU A 88 3.22 5.43 -16.98
N LEU A 89 2.10 4.70 -17.10
CA LEU A 89 1.00 4.70 -16.13
C LEU A 89 1.03 3.41 -15.31
N ILE A 90 1.25 3.51 -14.01
CA ILE A 90 1.14 2.40 -13.05
C ILE A 90 -0.22 2.51 -12.36
N VAL A 91 -1.05 1.48 -12.51
CA VAL A 91 -2.40 1.40 -11.93
C VAL A 91 -2.38 0.41 -10.77
N ASP A 92 -2.65 0.86 -9.55
CA ASP A 92 -2.71 0.01 -8.38
C ASP A 92 -4.14 -0.52 -8.16
N LEU A 93 -4.44 -1.64 -8.77
CA LEU A 93 -5.68 -2.43 -8.70
C LEU A 93 -6.93 -1.75 -9.30
N PHE A 94 -7.14 -0.46 -9.10
CA PHE A 94 -8.39 0.23 -9.44
C PHE A 94 -8.44 0.65 -10.92
N TRP A 95 -8.64 -0.30 -11.80
CA TRP A 95 -8.67 -0.10 -13.25
C TRP A 95 -9.97 0.58 -13.75
N ALA A 96 -11.11 0.34 -13.09
CA ALA A 96 -12.43 0.75 -13.59
C ALA A 96 -12.56 2.28 -13.82
N PRO A 97 -12.06 3.18 -12.94
CA PRO A 97 -12.09 4.62 -13.21
C PRO A 97 -11.32 5.05 -14.46
N LEU A 98 -10.42 4.21 -14.93
CA LEU A 98 -9.61 4.48 -16.13
C LEU A 98 -10.17 3.87 -17.43
N LEU A 99 -11.30 3.18 -17.37
CA LEU A 99 -11.85 2.40 -18.49
C LEU A 99 -11.94 3.21 -19.79
N HIS A 100 -12.40 4.45 -19.70
CA HIS A 100 -12.57 5.34 -20.87
C HIS A 100 -11.46 6.40 -21.00
N ILE A 101 -10.58 6.51 -20.00
CA ILE A 101 -9.43 7.43 -20.01
C ILE A 101 -8.22 6.74 -20.62
N ARG A 102 -7.94 5.50 -20.21
CA ARG A 102 -6.74 4.76 -20.61
C ARG A 102 -6.53 4.67 -22.13
N PRO A 103 -7.56 4.38 -22.96
CA PRO A 103 -7.37 4.32 -24.41
C PRO A 103 -6.94 5.62 -25.06
N LEU A 104 -7.08 6.76 -24.38
CA LEU A 104 -6.71 8.08 -24.88
C LEU A 104 -5.28 8.50 -24.50
N LEU A 105 -4.63 7.74 -23.63
CA LEU A 105 -3.27 8.02 -23.20
C LEU A 105 -2.26 7.26 -24.08
N ASP A 106 -1.40 8.02 -24.74
CA ASP A 106 -0.28 7.46 -25.53
C ASP A 106 0.91 7.17 -24.61
N CYS A 107 0.78 6.12 -23.78
CA CYS A 107 1.81 5.71 -22.83
C CYS A 107 1.77 4.21 -22.59
N GLU A 108 2.84 3.67 -22.06
CA GLU A 108 2.85 2.32 -21.50
C GLU A 108 1.98 2.27 -20.24
N ALA A 109 1.31 1.14 -19.97
CA ALA A 109 0.51 0.98 -18.77
C ALA A 109 0.72 -0.37 -18.12
N TRP A 110 0.92 -0.36 -16.81
CA TRP A 110 1.08 -1.54 -15.96
C TRP A 110 -0.03 -1.58 -14.92
N LEU A 111 -0.67 -2.74 -14.77
CA LEU A 111 -1.65 -2.97 -13.72
C LEU A 111 -1.03 -3.83 -12.62
N LEU A 112 -0.96 -3.31 -11.41
CA LEU A 112 -0.56 -4.06 -10.23
C LEU A 112 -1.78 -4.72 -9.60
N VAL A 113 -1.72 -6.03 -9.39
CA VAL A 113 -2.83 -6.83 -8.89
C VAL A 113 -2.41 -7.51 -7.58
N ARG A 114 -3.06 -7.13 -6.48
CA ARG A 114 -3.00 -7.85 -5.21
C ARG A 114 -4.15 -8.84 -5.10
N SER A 115 -4.21 -9.61 -3.99
CA SER A 115 -5.36 -10.47 -3.71
C SER A 115 -6.67 -9.68 -3.78
N CYS A 116 -7.55 -10.13 -4.63
CA CYS A 116 -8.89 -9.58 -4.81
C CYS A 116 -9.84 -10.68 -5.29
N PRO A 117 -11.16 -10.54 -5.09
CA PRO A 117 -12.12 -11.47 -5.65
C PRO A 117 -11.99 -11.56 -7.17
N PRO A 118 -12.11 -12.76 -7.77
CA PRO A 118 -11.95 -12.94 -9.23
C PRO A 118 -12.84 -12.03 -10.07
N ILE A 119 -14.04 -11.70 -9.58
CA ILE A 119 -14.98 -10.80 -10.26
C ILE A 119 -14.38 -9.39 -10.48
N TRP A 120 -13.40 -8.99 -9.66
CA TRP A 120 -12.76 -7.67 -9.78
C TRP A 120 -12.02 -7.52 -11.12
N LEU A 121 -11.38 -8.58 -11.62
CA LEU A 121 -10.67 -8.59 -12.90
C LEU A 121 -11.51 -9.20 -14.06
N ILE A 122 -12.79 -9.37 -13.86
CA ILE A 122 -13.77 -9.69 -14.91
C ILE A 122 -14.60 -8.44 -15.20
N GLY A 123 -15.00 -7.72 -14.15
CA GLY A 123 -15.87 -6.57 -14.19
C GLY A 123 -17.34 -6.94 -14.08
N GLY A 124 -18.21 -5.95 -14.25
CA GLY A 124 -19.66 -6.04 -14.16
C GLY A 124 -20.35 -5.52 -15.41
N PRO A 125 -21.69 -5.34 -15.34
CA PRO A 125 -22.47 -4.87 -16.48
C PRO A 125 -22.00 -3.52 -17.07
N ASN A 126 -21.54 -2.62 -16.21
CA ASN A 126 -21.18 -1.24 -16.57
C ASN A 126 -19.68 -1.03 -16.77
N ALA A 127 -18.85 -1.99 -16.36
CA ALA A 127 -17.40 -1.89 -16.51
C ALA A 127 -16.80 -3.29 -16.70
N LYS A 128 -16.36 -3.60 -17.90
CA LYS A 128 -15.71 -4.86 -18.24
C LYS A 128 -14.20 -4.66 -18.25
N PHE A 129 -13.48 -5.50 -17.52
CA PHE A 129 -12.02 -5.45 -17.53
C PHE A 129 -11.47 -5.90 -18.89
N ASP A 130 -10.56 -5.13 -19.43
CA ASP A 130 -9.83 -5.45 -20.66
C ASP A 130 -8.32 -5.42 -20.41
N SER A 131 -7.74 -6.61 -20.29
CA SER A 131 -6.31 -6.75 -20.04
C SER A 131 -5.43 -6.28 -21.21
N SER A 132 -5.98 -6.11 -22.41
CA SER A 132 -5.22 -5.64 -23.58
C SER A 132 -4.83 -4.16 -23.48
N GLN A 133 -5.50 -3.41 -22.62
CA GLN A 133 -5.17 -2.01 -22.34
C GLN A 133 -3.89 -1.86 -21.50
N TYR A 134 -3.34 -2.96 -20.98
CA TYR A 134 -2.14 -2.96 -20.15
C TYR A 134 -1.03 -3.78 -20.80
N THR A 135 0.14 -3.17 -20.95
CA THR A 135 1.33 -3.87 -21.45
C THR A 135 1.78 -4.94 -20.46
N ARG A 136 1.60 -4.70 -19.14
CA ARG A 136 1.88 -5.69 -18.10
C ARG A 136 0.71 -5.76 -17.10
N VAL A 137 0.33 -6.97 -16.71
CA VAL A 137 -0.60 -7.26 -15.60
C VAL A 137 0.18 -8.08 -14.58
N ILE A 138 0.58 -7.43 -13.49
CA ILE A 138 1.60 -7.91 -12.55
C ILE A 138 0.94 -8.25 -11.23
N GLY A 139 1.04 -9.51 -10.80
CA GLY A 139 0.68 -9.94 -9.46
C GLY A 139 1.77 -9.50 -8.47
N ILE A 140 1.35 -8.90 -7.37
CA ILE A 140 2.23 -8.41 -6.31
C ILE A 140 2.05 -9.17 -4.99
N GLU A 141 1.47 -10.35 -5.06
CA GLU A 141 1.29 -11.31 -3.95
C GLU A 141 1.34 -12.73 -4.52
N PRO A 142 1.77 -13.76 -3.77
CA PRO A 142 1.91 -15.14 -4.27
C PRO A 142 0.56 -15.84 -4.49
N MET A 143 -0.40 -15.14 -5.06
CA MET A 143 -1.75 -15.61 -5.29
C MET A 143 -2.13 -15.44 -6.75
N GLY A 144 -2.27 -16.57 -7.44
CA GLY A 144 -2.58 -16.56 -8.88
C GLY A 144 -3.99 -16.03 -9.18
N HIS A 145 -4.08 -15.34 -10.29
CA HIS A 145 -5.34 -15.00 -10.97
C HIS A 145 -5.16 -15.22 -12.47
N PRO A 146 -6.16 -15.72 -13.22
CA PRO A 146 -6.02 -16.02 -14.66
C PRO A 146 -5.59 -14.83 -15.55
N GLN A 147 -5.87 -13.61 -15.10
CA GLN A 147 -5.49 -12.39 -15.82
C GLN A 147 -4.05 -11.92 -15.52
N ILE A 148 -3.42 -12.46 -14.48
CA ILE A 148 -2.03 -12.13 -14.13
C ILE A 148 -1.11 -12.85 -15.11
N ARG A 149 -0.25 -12.09 -15.77
CA ARG A 149 0.74 -12.60 -16.75
C ARG A 149 2.13 -12.70 -16.16
N GLU A 150 2.37 -11.98 -15.08
CA GLU A 150 3.65 -11.87 -14.42
C GLU A 150 3.44 -11.80 -12.92
N GLN A 151 4.34 -12.39 -12.14
CA GLN A 151 4.33 -12.36 -10.70
C GLN A 151 5.65 -11.81 -10.19
N ILE A 152 5.57 -10.84 -9.28
CA ILE A 152 6.72 -10.33 -8.54
C ILE A 152 6.51 -10.55 -7.04
N GLU A 153 7.57 -10.31 -6.26
CA GLU A 153 7.54 -10.28 -4.80
C GLU A 153 6.60 -9.17 -4.28
N PRO A 154 6.08 -9.29 -3.06
CA PRO A 154 5.29 -8.22 -2.45
C PRO A 154 6.06 -6.89 -2.37
N ILE A 155 5.32 -5.80 -2.60
CA ILE A 155 5.85 -4.44 -2.51
C ILE A 155 5.74 -3.95 -1.07
N VAL A 156 6.86 -3.61 -0.44
CA VAL A 156 6.93 -3.10 0.92
C VAL A 156 7.72 -1.79 0.99
N ILE A 157 7.43 -0.96 2.02
CA ILE A 157 7.93 0.42 2.08
C ILE A 157 9.41 0.55 2.42
N CYS A 158 9.99 -0.43 3.07
CA CYS A 158 11.39 -0.41 3.52
C CYS A 158 12.04 -1.78 3.38
N ASN A 159 13.36 -1.82 3.47
CA ASN A 159 14.16 -3.02 3.47
C ASN A 159 14.71 -3.32 4.89
N PRO A 160 15.09 -4.58 5.20
CA PRO A 160 15.60 -4.95 6.52
C PRO A 160 16.84 -4.18 6.99
N ASP A 161 17.66 -3.70 6.06
CA ASP A 161 18.83 -2.86 6.36
C ASP A 161 18.47 -1.43 6.80
N GLU A 162 17.21 -1.01 6.61
CA GLU A 162 16.67 0.24 7.13
C GLU A 162 16.12 0.10 8.57
N ALA A 163 16.13 -1.11 9.13
CA ALA A 163 15.60 -1.37 10.47
C ALA A 163 16.29 -0.54 11.54
N ARG A 164 15.48 -0.05 12.50
CA ARG A 164 15.96 0.69 13.67
C ARG A 164 16.19 -0.25 14.83
N SER A 165 17.17 0.09 15.65
CA SER A 165 17.51 -0.71 16.82
C SER A 165 16.54 -0.46 17.98
N ARG A 166 16.54 -1.38 18.97
CA ARG A 166 15.85 -1.18 20.25
C ARG A 166 16.33 0.08 20.96
N ALA A 167 17.62 0.38 20.91
CA ALA A 167 18.19 1.57 21.53
C ALA A 167 17.64 2.86 20.89
N ASP A 168 17.58 2.92 19.56
CA ASP A 168 16.99 4.06 18.85
C ASP A 168 15.51 4.25 19.19
N LEU A 169 14.78 3.13 19.36
CA LEU A 169 13.37 3.18 19.75
C LEU A 169 13.22 3.72 21.17
N CYS A 170 14.00 3.22 22.13
CA CYS A 170 13.95 3.66 23.52
C CYS A 170 14.31 5.14 23.66
N GLU A 171 15.30 5.62 22.93
CA GLU A 171 15.65 7.03 22.85
C GLU A 171 14.49 7.88 22.30
N LYS A 172 13.90 7.46 21.17
CA LYS A 172 12.82 8.18 20.51
C LYS A 172 11.58 8.37 21.40
N TRP A 173 11.21 7.33 22.17
CA TRP A 173 10.02 7.35 23.03
C TRP A 173 10.35 7.63 24.50
N ASN A 174 11.63 7.90 24.82
CA ASN A 174 12.12 8.20 26.17
C ASN A 174 11.71 7.14 27.19
N VAL A 175 12.04 5.88 26.91
CA VAL A 175 11.74 4.72 27.76
C VAL A 175 12.96 3.87 28.00
N ASP A 176 12.96 3.10 29.10
CA ASP A 176 14.03 2.17 29.42
C ASP A 176 14.08 0.98 28.46
N GLN A 177 15.26 0.40 28.26
CA GLN A 177 15.43 -0.77 27.40
C GLN A 177 14.70 -2.01 27.95
N SER A 178 14.45 -2.06 29.27
CA SER A 178 13.68 -3.11 29.93
C SER A 178 12.17 -2.96 29.79
N THR A 179 11.68 -1.81 29.35
CA THR A 179 10.25 -1.57 29.12
C THR A 179 9.74 -2.45 27.99
N ARG A 180 8.65 -3.17 28.23
CA ARG A 180 7.95 -3.91 27.18
C ARG A 180 7.25 -2.92 26.24
N ILE A 181 7.46 -3.08 24.93
CA ILE A 181 6.89 -2.18 23.93
C ILE A 181 5.94 -2.93 23.02
N VAL A 182 4.68 -2.54 23.08
CA VAL A 182 3.63 -3.05 22.21
C VAL A 182 3.24 -1.99 21.18
N ALA A 183 3.17 -2.36 19.92
CA ALA A 183 2.73 -1.47 18.87
C ALA A 183 1.34 -1.83 18.38
N ILE A 184 0.47 -0.83 18.21
CA ILE A 184 -0.79 -0.93 17.49
C ILE A 184 -0.63 -0.11 16.22
N SER A 185 -0.42 -0.80 15.08
CA SER A 185 -0.11 -0.15 13.80
C SER A 185 -1.22 -0.43 12.79
N HIS A 186 -1.95 0.63 12.42
CA HIS A 186 -3.01 0.51 11.42
C HIS A 186 -3.22 1.83 10.68
N ALA A 187 -3.45 1.75 9.38
CA ALA A 187 -3.70 2.89 8.49
C ALA A 187 -5.01 2.73 7.71
N GLY A 188 -5.95 1.98 8.26
CA GLY A 188 -7.29 1.74 7.74
C GLY A 188 -8.34 2.70 8.30
N LEU A 189 -9.56 2.19 8.56
CA LEU A 189 -10.64 2.96 9.17
C LEU A 189 -10.38 3.15 10.68
N ARG A 190 -10.95 4.20 11.26
CA ARG A 190 -10.69 4.55 12.66
C ARG A 190 -11.24 3.50 13.63
N ASP A 191 -12.43 3.00 13.38
CA ASP A 191 -13.06 1.93 14.15
C ASP A 191 -12.24 0.63 14.14
N GLU A 192 -11.45 0.39 13.10
CA GLU A 192 -10.53 -0.75 13.04
C GLU A 192 -9.38 -0.61 14.05
N ILE A 193 -8.91 0.63 14.33
CA ILE A 193 -7.91 0.87 15.37
C ILE A 193 -8.50 0.61 16.76
N ASP A 194 -9.70 1.11 17.02
CA ASP A 194 -10.39 0.90 18.28
C ASP A 194 -10.57 -0.62 18.54
N MET A 195 -10.94 -1.39 17.53
CA MET A 195 -11.02 -2.86 17.62
C MET A 195 -9.66 -3.52 17.95
N LEU A 196 -8.54 -3.00 17.46
CA LEU A 196 -7.21 -3.53 17.78
C LEU A 196 -6.78 -3.17 19.20
N VAL A 197 -7.14 -1.99 19.68
CA VAL A 197 -6.94 -1.55 21.07
C VAL A 197 -7.73 -2.45 22.02
N ASP A 198 -9.01 -2.67 21.75
CA ASP A 198 -9.86 -3.55 22.55
C ASP A 198 -9.32 -4.99 22.59
N GLU A 199 -8.83 -5.51 21.45
CA GLU A 199 -8.23 -6.84 21.40
C GLU A 199 -6.94 -6.91 22.23
N TYR A 200 -6.09 -5.89 22.17
CA TYR A 200 -4.91 -5.80 23.01
C TYR A 200 -5.31 -5.83 24.48
N GLN A 201 -6.24 -4.95 24.91
CA GLN A 201 -6.68 -4.86 26.30
C GLN A 201 -7.28 -6.18 26.81
N ALA A 202 -8.07 -6.87 25.99
CA ALA A 202 -8.67 -8.14 26.34
C ALA A 202 -7.66 -9.30 26.52
N LYS A 203 -6.54 -9.26 25.78
CA LYS A 203 -5.50 -10.32 25.82
C LYS A 203 -4.44 -10.08 26.88
N GLU A 204 -4.16 -8.83 27.20
CA GLU A 204 -3.05 -8.40 28.06
C GLU A 204 -3.54 -7.93 29.45
N GLU A 205 -4.52 -8.63 30.02
CA GLU A 205 -5.13 -8.29 31.33
C GLU A 205 -4.13 -8.19 32.50
N HIS A 206 -2.86 -8.63 32.33
CA HIS A 206 -1.84 -8.65 33.38
C HIS A 206 -0.64 -7.77 32.99
N ASP A 207 -0.89 -6.49 32.70
CA ASP A 207 0.18 -5.52 32.55
C ASP A 207 0.83 -5.26 33.93
N ASP A 208 2.11 -5.58 34.02
CA ASP A 208 2.92 -5.35 35.23
C ASP A 208 3.29 -3.88 35.46
N GLY A 209 2.74 -2.96 34.68
CA GLY A 209 3.00 -1.51 34.75
C GLY A 209 4.32 -1.10 34.08
N ASN A 210 5.02 -2.03 33.43
CA ASN A 210 6.26 -1.75 32.69
C ASN A 210 6.07 -1.91 31.17
N THR A 211 4.85 -1.73 30.68
CA THR A 211 4.52 -1.81 29.25
C THR A 211 4.12 -0.44 28.73
N ILE A 212 4.62 -0.06 27.56
CA ILE A 212 4.11 1.07 26.80
C ILE A 212 3.42 0.60 25.53
N VAL A 213 2.38 1.31 25.14
CA VAL A 213 1.66 1.07 23.88
C VAL A 213 1.90 2.23 22.93
N ILE A 214 2.51 1.93 21.77
CA ILE A 214 2.74 2.89 20.71
C ILE A 214 1.64 2.71 19.66
N GLN A 215 0.79 3.71 19.50
CA GLN A 215 -0.18 3.75 18.42
C GLN A 215 0.39 4.50 17.21
N SER A 216 0.39 3.86 16.04
CA SER A 216 0.77 4.49 14.78
C SER A 216 -0.47 4.67 13.90
N ASP A 217 -1.09 5.83 13.98
CA ASP A 217 -2.22 6.25 13.16
C ASP A 217 -1.79 7.36 12.20
N LEU A 218 -1.74 7.07 10.91
CA LEU A 218 -1.31 8.03 9.88
C LEU A 218 -2.27 9.23 9.70
N ARG A 219 -3.42 9.26 10.39
CA ARG A 219 -4.27 10.45 10.47
C ARG A 219 -3.66 11.53 11.36
N ASP A 220 -2.80 11.14 12.29
CA ASP A 220 -2.06 12.08 13.13
C ASP A 220 -0.87 12.64 12.33
N GLU A 221 -0.71 13.98 12.37
CA GLU A 221 0.44 14.67 11.76
C GLU A 221 1.79 14.25 12.39
N GLN A 222 1.78 13.80 13.64
CA GLN A 222 2.96 13.34 14.36
C GLN A 222 3.21 11.83 14.21
N ALA A 223 2.41 11.16 13.40
CA ALA A 223 2.55 9.73 13.18
C ALA A 223 3.96 9.37 12.70
N VAL A 224 4.49 8.30 13.26
CA VAL A 224 5.80 7.78 12.85
C VAL A 224 5.65 6.99 11.57
N PHE A 225 6.26 7.48 10.50
CA PHE A 225 6.22 6.82 9.19
C PHE A 225 7.63 6.74 8.56
N PRO A 226 8.00 5.61 7.94
CA PRO A 226 7.28 4.34 7.98
C PRO A 226 7.46 3.63 9.33
N PHE A 227 6.37 3.10 9.89
CA PHE A 227 6.45 2.37 11.16
C PHE A 227 7.17 1.01 11.01
N ALA A 228 7.17 0.45 9.81
CA ALA A 228 7.80 -0.83 9.49
C ALA A 228 9.29 -0.90 9.88
N VAL A 229 10.04 0.20 9.84
CA VAL A 229 11.46 0.22 10.25
C VAL A 229 11.65 -0.05 11.76
N TRP A 230 10.61 0.12 12.58
CA TRP A 230 10.63 -0.09 14.02
C TRP A 230 10.14 -1.48 14.44
N LEU A 231 9.55 -2.26 13.53
CA LEU A 231 9.03 -3.60 13.84
C LEU A 231 10.06 -4.49 14.58
N PRO A 232 11.34 -4.57 14.17
CA PRO A 232 12.32 -5.38 14.88
C PRO A 232 12.64 -4.89 16.31
N ALA A 233 12.30 -3.65 16.64
CA ALA A 233 12.61 -3.03 17.93
C ALA A 233 11.50 -3.12 18.97
N VAL A 234 10.26 -3.52 18.59
CA VAL A 234 9.13 -3.71 19.51
C VAL A 234 9.01 -5.17 19.97
N ASP A 235 8.27 -5.45 21.03
CA ASP A 235 8.11 -6.81 21.57
C ASP A 235 6.89 -7.52 20.98
N LEU A 236 5.85 -6.75 20.60
CA LEU A 236 4.61 -7.27 20.05
C LEU A 236 3.95 -6.23 19.15
N VAL A 237 3.27 -6.69 18.09
CA VAL A 237 2.51 -5.83 17.18
C VAL A 237 1.09 -6.34 17.04
N TYR A 238 0.12 -5.45 17.20
CA TYR A 238 -1.27 -5.66 16.82
C TYR A 238 -1.58 -4.89 15.54
N CYS A 239 -2.07 -5.55 14.52
CA CYS A 239 -2.47 -4.90 13.27
C CYS A 239 -3.53 -5.70 12.52
N ALA A 240 -4.27 -5.02 11.62
CA ALA A 240 -5.12 -5.74 10.69
C ALA A 240 -4.27 -6.45 9.62
N ALA A 241 -4.75 -7.60 9.15
CA ALA A 241 -4.09 -8.40 8.10
C ALA A 241 -4.22 -7.76 6.69
N GLY A 242 -4.09 -6.43 6.62
CA GLY A 242 -4.00 -5.70 5.36
C GLY A 242 -2.72 -6.03 4.61
N TYR A 243 -2.68 -5.72 3.31
CA TYR A 243 -1.54 -6.03 2.45
C TYR A 243 -0.19 -5.56 3.04
N ASN A 244 -0.07 -4.27 3.35
CA ASN A 244 1.20 -3.71 3.81
C ASN A 244 1.61 -4.30 5.16
N SER A 245 0.72 -4.28 6.16
CA SER A 245 1.04 -4.79 7.51
C SER A 245 1.47 -6.25 7.49
N TYR A 246 0.81 -7.09 6.67
CA TYR A 246 1.16 -8.49 6.54
C TYR A 246 2.54 -8.66 5.92
N TRP A 247 2.78 -8.09 4.73
CA TRP A 247 4.03 -8.30 4.00
C TRP A 247 5.23 -7.58 4.63
N GLU A 248 5.01 -6.42 5.27
CA GLU A 248 6.04 -5.73 6.04
C GLU A 248 6.48 -6.57 7.24
N SER A 249 5.56 -7.21 7.97
CA SER A 249 5.91 -8.08 9.10
C SER A 249 6.69 -9.32 8.66
N GLN A 250 6.32 -9.93 7.53
CA GLN A 250 7.06 -11.05 6.94
C GLN A 250 8.47 -10.61 6.49
N TRP A 251 8.56 -9.52 5.75
CA TRP A 251 9.82 -9.03 5.20
C TRP A 251 10.83 -8.58 6.25
N MET A 252 10.34 -7.93 7.30
CA MET A 252 11.17 -7.48 8.42
C MET A 252 11.52 -8.60 9.42
N GLY A 253 11.09 -9.84 9.15
CA GLY A 253 11.35 -10.99 10.02
C GLY A 253 10.60 -10.93 11.35
N TYR A 254 9.43 -10.32 11.38
CA TYR A 254 8.68 -10.03 12.59
C TYR A 254 7.29 -10.71 12.67
N ALA A 255 7.05 -11.66 11.78
CA ALA A 255 5.76 -12.34 11.67
C ALA A 255 5.32 -13.06 12.96
N GLU A 256 6.26 -13.72 13.66
CA GLU A 256 5.97 -14.47 14.89
C GLU A 256 5.52 -13.59 16.06
N LYS A 257 5.90 -12.31 16.06
CA LYS A 257 5.52 -11.32 17.08
C LYS A 257 4.39 -10.40 16.62
N THR A 258 3.74 -10.72 15.51
CA THR A 258 2.65 -9.93 14.95
C THR A 258 1.32 -10.64 15.16
N GLN A 259 0.42 -10.01 15.91
CA GLN A 259 -0.96 -10.44 16.06
C GLN A 259 -1.79 -9.82 14.94
N LEU A 260 -2.21 -10.66 14.01
CA LEU A 260 -2.98 -10.24 12.83
C LEU A 260 -4.47 -10.42 13.08
N ARG A 261 -5.24 -9.34 12.94
CA ARG A 261 -6.69 -9.40 12.91
C ARG A 261 -7.20 -9.44 11.47
N VAL A 262 -7.98 -10.45 11.16
CA VAL A 262 -8.70 -10.52 9.88
C VAL A 262 -9.88 -9.56 9.93
N ILE A 263 -9.91 -8.60 9.02
CA ILE A 263 -11.03 -7.66 8.84
C ILE A 263 -11.52 -7.83 7.41
N ASP A 264 -12.72 -8.35 7.26
CA ASP A 264 -13.31 -8.60 5.95
C ASP A 264 -13.58 -7.30 5.20
N ARG A 265 -13.15 -7.27 3.96
CA ARG A 265 -13.34 -6.14 3.06
C ARG A 265 -13.82 -6.61 1.69
N ARG A 266 -14.71 -5.83 1.08
CA ARG A 266 -15.33 -6.18 -0.22
C ARG A 266 -14.32 -6.50 -1.34
N ILE A 267 -13.14 -5.88 -1.32
CA ILE A 267 -12.13 -5.97 -2.39
C ILE A 267 -10.80 -6.53 -1.90
N ASP A 268 -10.77 -7.13 -0.71
CA ASP A 268 -9.57 -7.71 -0.12
C ASP A 268 -9.92 -9.08 0.45
N ASP A 269 -8.96 -9.99 0.45
CA ASP A 269 -9.10 -11.32 1.04
C ASP A 269 -7.91 -11.56 2.00
N PRO A 270 -8.00 -11.01 3.24
CA PRO A 270 -6.90 -11.10 4.19
C PRO A 270 -6.64 -12.53 4.64
N GLN A 271 -7.68 -13.38 4.76
CA GLN A 271 -7.50 -14.78 5.15
C GLN A 271 -6.73 -15.55 4.08
N ARG A 272 -7.09 -15.39 2.82
CA ARG A 272 -6.36 -16.01 1.71
C ARG A 272 -4.90 -15.54 1.65
N ARG A 273 -4.64 -14.27 1.98
CA ARG A 273 -3.27 -13.73 2.08
C ARG A 273 -2.46 -14.44 3.15
N ILE A 274 -3.03 -14.61 4.35
CA ILE A 274 -2.39 -15.32 5.45
C ILE A 274 -2.09 -16.77 5.06
N ASP A 275 -3.07 -17.47 4.46
CA ASP A 275 -2.92 -18.86 4.07
C ASP A 275 -1.86 -19.05 2.97
N ALA A 276 -1.86 -18.18 1.97
CA ALA A 276 -0.88 -18.23 0.88
C ALA A 276 0.54 -17.78 1.31
N GLY A 277 0.63 -16.89 2.28
CA GLY A 277 1.89 -16.34 2.76
C GLY A 277 2.53 -17.11 3.90
N ARG A 278 1.86 -18.12 4.48
CA ARG A 278 2.35 -18.88 5.66
C ARG A 278 3.73 -19.46 5.46
N ASP A 279 3.95 -20.11 4.32
CA ASP A 279 5.21 -20.77 3.97
C ASP A 279 5.99 -20.00 2.89
N TYR A 280 5.53 -18.81 2.56
CA TYR A 280 6.15 -17.99 1.52
C TYR A 280 7.29 -17.15 2.11
N VAL A 281 8.46 -17.29 1.50
CA VAL A 281 9.65 -16.53 1.89
C VAL A 281 9.94 -15.50 0.81
N MET A 282 9.80 -14.22 1.13
CA MET A 282 10.20 -13.12 0.27
C MET A 282 11.72 -13.15 0.07
N ARG A 283 12.17 -13.03 -1.18
CA ARG A 283 13.60 -13.03 -1.55
C ARG A 283 14.14 -11.63 -1.75
N GLU A 284 13.27 -10.72 -2.17
CA GLU A 284 13.59 -9.32 -2.41
C GLU A 284 12.32 -8.47 -2.27
N ASN A 285 12.47 -7.16 -2.23
CA ASN A 285 11.34 -6.24 -2.21
C ASN A 285 10.78 -6.06 -3.63
N GLY A 286 9.50 -6.31 -3.82
CA GLY A 286 8.83 -6.14 -5.12
C GLY A 286 8.93 -4.71 -5.68
N ALA A 287 9.07 -3.70 -4.82
CA ALA A 287 9.34 -2.33 -5.26
C ALA A 287 10.68 -2.21 -6.01
N ASP A 288 11.73 -2.89 -5.52
CA ASP A 288 13.05 -2.88 -6.16
C ASP A 288 13.04 -3.67 -7.49
N VAL A 289 12.23 -4.74 -7.58
CA VAL A 289 12.01 -5.46 -8.85
C VAL A 289 11.38 -4.55 -9.90
N LEU A 290 10.30 -3.83 -9.53
CA LEU A 290 9.65 -2.88 -10.43
C LEU A 290 10.58 -1.74 -10.84
N ALA A 291 11.31 -1.17 -9.88
CA ALA A 291 12.24 -0.07 -10.16
C ALA A 291 13.31 -0.47 -11.18
N ARG A 292 13.90 -1.67 -11.04
CA ARG A 292 14.85 -2.20 -12.05
C ARG A 292 14.22 -2.36 -13.42
N SER A 293 12.96 -2.83 -13.49
CA SER A 293 12.24 -2.99 -14.77
C SER A 293 11.92 -1.65 -15.45
N ILE A 294 11.86 -0.55 -14.67
CA ILE A 294 11.55 0.79 -15.18
C ILE A 294 12.84 1.52 -15.62
N VAL A 295 13.97 1.28 -14.94
CA VAL A 295 15.21 2.00 -15.19
C VAL A 295 16.05 1.37 -16.31
N ASN A 296 15.94 0.04 -16.50
CA ASN A 296 16.63 -0.71 -17.55
C ASN A 296 15.88 -0.65 -18.88
#